data_598c583e478b71da4019998fdfa0bbc8
#
_entry.id   598c583e478b71da4019998fdfa0bbc8
#
_cell.length_a   1.000
_cell.length_b   1.000
_cell.length_c   1.000
_cell.angle_alpha   90.00
_cell.angle_beta   90.00
_cell.angle_gamma   90.00
#
_symmetry.space_group_name_H-M   'P 1'
#
loop_
_entity.id
_entity.type
_entity.pdbx_description
1 polymer ?
#
loop_
_entity_poly.entity_id
_entity_poly.type
_entity_poly.pdbx_seq_one_letter_code
_entity_poly.pdbx_strand_id
1 'polypeptide(L)'
;MTNKQLLIRPFLTILMTLFALNVWATDPREDFYLTAERLFHIARSVNRNLVCYDAHLTDNGQLVTDEPINVYWINREERPGEKNGLNYFQRKMAYGYKVVDKGDDYSVVTLSAYPDRQLTIKKHDGRYICLVKINGQESLLRELYVKVSPRNSMSVEYVELRGETLKDGTAVSERIRR
;
A
#
# COMPACT_ATOMS: atom_id res chain seq x y z
N MET A 1 -61.52 56.55 9.23
CA MET A 1 -60.68 55.89 10.21
C MET A 1 -60.11 54.64 9.53
N THR A 2 -58.90 54.72 9.14
CA THR A 2 -58.24 53.73 8.22
C THR A 2 -57.31 52.85 9.01
N ASN A 3 -57.65 51.58 9.13
CA ASN A 3 -56.79 50.56 9.75
C ASN A 3 -55.78 50.06 8.76
N LYS A 4 -54.51 50.44 8.90
CA LYS A 4 -53.39 49.84 8.21
C LYS A 4 -52.95 48.57 8.92
N GLN A 5 -53.26 47.43 8.36
CA GLN A 5 -52.68 46.14 8.78
C GLN A 5 -51.24 46.05 8.27
N LEU A 6 -50.30 45.97 9.19
CA LEU A 6 -48.89 45.79 8.94
C LEU A 6 -48.63 44.28 8.72
N LEU A 7 -48.38 43.93 7.45
CA LEU A 7 -48.00 42.55 7.08
C LEU A 7 -46.52 42.34 7.44
N ILE A 8 -46.28 41.63 8.51
CA ILE A 8 -44.96 41.12 8.89
C ILE A 8 -44.69 39.85 8.06
N ARG A 9 -43.81 39.95 7.11
CA ARG A 9 -43.29 38.81 6.38
C ARG A 9 -42.19 38.15 7.21
N PRO A 10 -42.26 36.86 7.53
CA PRO A 10 -41.14 36.16 8.14
C PRO A 10 -40.05 35.93 7.07
N PHE A 11 -38.88 36.51 7.28
CA PHE A 11 -37.65 36.16 6.56
C PHE A 11 -37.24 34.78 7.00
N LEU A 12 -37.50 33.76 6.17
CA LEU A 12 -36.99 32.43 6.34
C LEU A 12 -35.52 32.42 5.92
N THR A 13 -34.63 32.61 6.87
CA THR A 13 -33.20 32.49 6.67
C THR A 13 -32.86 31.00 6.53
N ILE A 14 -32.74 30.50 5.29
CA ILE A 14 -32.21 29.18 5.01
C ILE A 14 -30.70 29.25 5.24
N LEU A 15 -30.28 28.79 6.43
CA LEU A 15 -28.88 28.55 6.75
C LEU A 15 -28.44 27.28 6.01
N MET A 16 -27.95 27.41 4.78
CA MET A 16 -27.25 26.36 4.07
C MET A 16 -25.92 26.11 4.79
N THR A 17 -25.89 25.14 5.70
CA THR A 17 -24.63 24.54 6.17
C THR A 17 -24.01 23.78 5.01
N LEU A 18 -23.06 24.41 4.33
CA LEU A 18 -22.14 23.77 3.42
C LEU A 18 -21.29 22.79 4.26
N PHE A 19 -21.74 21.54 4.36
CA PHE A 19 -20.83 20.45 4.66
C PHE A 19 -19.86 20.36 3.51
N ALA A 20 -18.68 20.94 3.67
CA ALA A 20 -17.54 20.66 2.82
C ALA A 20 -17.19 19.16 3.07
N LEU A 21 -17.75 18.30 2.24
CA LEU A 21 -17.24 16.94 2.06
C LEU A 21 -15.82 17.13 1.53
N ASN A 22 -14.83 16.98 2.41
CA ASN A 22 -13.46 16.76 1.99
C ASN A 22 -13.44 15.41 1.29
N VAL A 23 -13.92 15.37 0.06
CA VAL A 23 -13.59 14.29 -0.87
C VAL A 23 -12.11 14.47 -1.13
N TRP A 24 -11.31 13.71 -0.44
CA TRP A 24 -9.93 13.49 -0.83
C TRP A 24 -10.03 12.94 -2.25
N ALA A 25 -9.72 13.78 -3.21
CA ALA A 25 -9.59 13.33 -4.59
C ALA A 25 -8.40 12.38 -4.61
N THR A 26 -8.67 11.10 -4.42
CA THR A 26 -7.72 10.04 -4.75
C THR A 26 -7.35 10.28 -6.21
N ASP A 27 -6.06 10.45 -6.47
CA ASP A 27 -5.56 10.58 -7.85
C ASP A 27 -6.11 9.37 -8.61
N PRO A 28 -6.97 9.55 -9.66
CA PRO A 28 -7.54 8.43 -10.42
C PRO A 28 -6.48 7.47 -10.95
N ARG A 29 -5.20 7.90 -10.94
CA ARG A 29 -4.06 7.07 -11.29
C ARG A 29 -3.61 6.13 -10.17
N GLU A 30 -3.96 6.40 -8.90
CA GLU A 30 -3.62 5.49 -7.79
C GLU A 30 -4.44 4.20 -7.89
N ASP A 31 -5.74 4.29 -8.17
CA ASP A 31 -6.61 3.12 -8.30
C ASP A 31 -6.18 2.19 -9.44
N PHE A 32 -5.59 2.73 -10.50
CA PHE A 32 -5.11 1.94 -11.64
C PHE A 32 -3.98 0.97 -11.25
N TYR A 33 -3.21 1.26 -10.20
CA TYR A 33 -2.10 0.42 -9.72
C TYR A 33 -2.50 -0.50 -8.56
N LEU A 34 -3.73 -0.39 -8.07
CA LEU A 34 -4.27 -1.28 -7.03
C LEU A 34 -4.97 -2.46 -7.68
N THR A 35 -4.60 -3.66 -7.26
CA THR A 35 -5.32 -4.89 -7.59
C THR A 35 -5.93 -5.48 -6.33
N ALA A 36 -6.96 -6.35 -6.49
CA ALA A 36 -7.58 -7.02 -5.34
C ALA A 36 -6.57 -7.90 -4.59
N GLU A 37 -5.55 -8.40 -5.30
CA GLU A 37 -4.49 -9.27 -4.79
C GLU A 37 -3.30 -8.50 -4.23
N ARG A 38 -3.26 -7.15 -4.31
CA ARG A 38 -2.13 -6.35 -3.82
C ARG A 38 -1.90 -6.56 -2.34
N LEU A 39 -0.71 -7.10 -2.02
CA LEU A 39 -0.22 -7.23 -0.64
C LEU A 39 0.45 -5.93 -0.18
N PHE A 40 1.43 -5.46 -0.95
CA PHE A 40 2.15 -4.20 -0.74
C PHE A 40 2.93 -3.82 -2.00
N HIS A 41 3.60 -2.67 -1.96
CA HIS A 41 4.53 -2.27 -3.00
C HIS A 41 5.79 -1.64 -2.43
N ILE A 42 6.84 -1.56 -3.27
CA ILE A 42 8.06 -0.80 -2.97
C ILE A 42 8.08 0.43 -3.86
N ALA A 43 8.18 1.61 -3.24
CA ALA A 43 8.42 2.88 -3.89
C ALA A 43 9.86 3.35 -3.62
N ARG A 44 10.46 4.05 -4.58
CA ARG A 44 11.83 4.57 -4.47
C ARG A 44 11.87 6.08 -4.72
N SER A 45 12.77 6.77 -4.01
CA SER A 45 12.92 8.23 -4.17
C SER A 45 13.52 8.68 -5.50
N VAL A 46 14.05 7.77 -6.31
CA VAL A 46 14.76 8.08 -7.58
C VAL A 46 13.86 8.12 -8.81
N ASN A 47 12.69 7.48 -8.75
CA ASN A 47 11.70 7.47 -9.82
C ASN A 47 10.31 7.14 -9.27
N ARG A 48 9.29 7.26 -10.12
CA ARG A 48 7.90 6.97 -9.75
C ARG A 48 7.47 5.51 -9.96
N ASN A 49 8.35 4.68 -10.53
CA ASN A 49 8.04 3.28 -10.80
C ASN A 49 7.90 2.49 -9.49
N LEU A 50 7.00 1.53 -9.47
CA LEU A 50 6.72 0.70 -8.30
C LEU A 50 7.13 -0.74 -8.55
N VAL A 51 7.65 -1.40 -7.51
CA VAL A 51 7.73 -2.87 -7.48
C VAL A 51 6.53 -3.38 -6.71
N CYS A 52 5.69 -4.14 -7.35
CA CYS A 52 4.42 -4.60 -6.83
C CYS A 52 4.51 -6.05 -6.38
N TYR A 53 3.89 -6.36 -5.26
CA TYR A 53 3.81 -7.68 -4.64
C TYR A 53 2.35 -8.04 -4.51
N ASP A 54 1.87 -8.91 -5.39
CA ASP A 54 0.49 -9.39 -5.39
C ASP A 54 0.45 -10.83 -4.87
N ALA A 55 -0.60 -11.22 -4.15
CA ALA A 55 -0.80 -12.60 -3.75
C ALA A 55 -0.89 -13.50 -4.99
N HIS A 56 -0.13 -14.59 -4.99
CA HIS A 56 -0.20 -15.60 -6.03
C HIS A 56 -1.25 -16.63 -5.64
N LEU A 57 -2.37 -16.60 -6.34
CA LEU A 57 -3.53 -17.43 -6.05
C LEU A 57 -3.70 -18.50 -7.12
N THR A 58 -4.21 -19.65 -6.70
CA THR A 58 -4.74 -20.68 -7.60
C THR A 58 -6.04 -20.19 -8.26
N ASP A 59 -6.53 -20.92 -9.27
CA ASP A 59 -7.83 -20.64 -9.92
C ASP A 59 -9.01 -20.66 -8.92
N ASN A 60 -8.87 -21.37 -7.81
CA ASN A 60 -9.85 -21.43 -6.73
C ASN A 60 -9.68 -20.33 -5.66
N GLY A 61 -8.80 -19.36 -5.90
CA GLY A 61 -8.53 -18.25 -4.98
C GLY A 61 -7.80 -18.63 -3.69
N GLN A 62 -7.08 -19.76 -3.67
CA GLN A 62 -6.22 -20.17 -2.56
C GLN A 62 -4.77 -19.73 -2.80
N LEU A 63 -4.05 -19.42 -1.72
CA LEU A 63 -2.65 -19.02 -1.80
C LEU A 63 -1.77 -20.19 -2.28
N VAL A 64 -0.90 -19.91 -3.26
CA VAL A 64 0.16 -20.83 -3.67
C VAL A 64 1.30 -20.73 -2.64
N THR A 65 1.25 -21.51 -1.56
CA THR A 65 2.10 -21.32 -0.39
C THR A 65 3.61 -21.50 -0.63
N ASP A 66 4.00 -22.21 -1.70
CA ASP A 66 5.41 -22.36 -2.12
C ASP A 66 5.94 -21.12 -2.87
N GLU A 67 5.06 -20.43 -3.60
CA GLU A 67 5.35 -19.22 -4.34
C GLU A 67 4.24 -18.18 -4.08
N PRO A 68 4.12 -17.65 -2.85
CA PRO A 68 2.94 -16.90 -2.42
C PRO A 68 2.81 -15.52 -3.05
N ILE A 69 3.82 -15.04 -3.78
CA ILE A 69 3.83 -13.67 -4.28
C ILE A 69 4.26 -13.61 -5.75
N ASN A 70 3.47 -12.93 -6.56
CA ASN A 70 3.84 -12.45 -7.88
C ASN A 70 4.51 -11.09 -7.75
N VAL A 71 5.78 -10.97 -8.20
CA VAL A 71 6.55 -9.72 -8.10
C VAL A 71 6.86 -9.17 -9.48
N TYR A 72 6.52 -7.90 -9.69
CA TYR A 72 6.71 -7.23 -10.98
C TYR A 72 6.84 -5.72 -10.84
N TRP A 73 7.40 -5.06 -11.85
CA TRP A 73 7.43 -3.60 -11.97
C TRP A 73 6.16 -3.08 -12.60
N ILE A 74 5.69 -1.93 -12.11
CA ILE A 74 4.77 -1.05 -12.85
C ILE A 74 5.53 0.21 -13.23
N ASN A 75 5.62 0.46 -14.52
CA ASN A 75 6.15 1.71 -15.05
C ASN A 75 5.09 2.82 -14.85
N ARG A 76 5.51 3.96 -14.27
CA ARG A 76 4.66 5.13 -14.02
C ARG A 76 5.15 6.39 -14.75
N GLU A 77 6.26 6.31 -15.45
CA GLU A 77 6.89 7.46 -16.12
C GLU A 77 6.82 7.33 -17.64
N GLU A 78 7.62 6.45 -18.23
CA GLU A 78 7.73 6.35 -19.68
C GLU A 78 6.53 5.65 -20.33
N ARG A 79 6.04 4.59 -19.72
CA ARG A 79 4.91 3.77 -20.19
C ARG A 79 3.96 3.46 -19.05
N PRO A 80 3.15 4.42 -18.60
CA PRO A 80 2.31 4.26 -17.44
C PRO A 80 1.41 3.02 -17.52
N GLY A 81 1.52 2.15 -16.50
CA GLY A 81 0.77 0.91 -16.39
C GLY A 81 1.40 -0.33 -17.02
N GLU A 82 2.50 -0.18 -17.76
CA GLU A 82 3.23 -1.35 -18.28
C GLU A 82 3.80 -2.18 -17.12
N LYS A 83 3.51 -3.49 -17.14
CA LYS A 83 4.00 -4.46 -16.17
C LYS A 83 5.21 -5.19 -16.73
N ASN A 84 6.29 -5.22 -15.99
CA ASN A 84 7.54 -5.88 -16.37
C ASN A 84 8.01 -6.81 -15.25
N GLY A 85 8.36 -8.06 -15.58
CA GLY A 85 8.92 -9.00 -14.62
C GLY A 85 10.29 -8.55 -14.10
N LEU A 86 10.69 -9.07 -12.94
CA LEU A 86 12.04 -8.86 -12.41
C LEU A 86 13.06 -9.66 -13.22
N ASN A 87 14.19 -9.03 -13.56
CA ASN A 87 15.34 -9.76 -14.05
C ASN A 87 16.04 -10.55 -12.91
N TYR A 88 17.00 -11.42 -13.27
CA TYR A 88 17.70 -12.27 -12.32
C TYR A 88 18.38 -11.48 -11.18
N PHE A 89 19.10 -10.40 -11.52
CA PHE A 89 19.79 -9.59 -10.52
C PHE A 89 18.83 -8.84 -9.58
N GLN A 90 17.77 -8.26 -10.13
CA GLN A 90 16.73 -7.61 -9.34
C GLN A 90 16.07 -8.58 -8.36
N ARG A 91 15.78 -9.80 -8.81
CA ARG A 91 15.20 -10.85 -7.97
C ARG A 91 16.17 -11.29 -6.87
N LYS A 92 17.42 -11.57 -7.22
CA LYS A 92 18.41 -12.10 -6.28
C LYS A 92 18.89 -11.07 -5.25
N MET A 93 19.11 -9.82 -5.67
CA MET A 93 19.81 -8.80 -4.87
C MET A 93 18.87 -7.83 -4.14
N ALA A 94 17.65 -7.65 -4.60
CA ALA A 94 16.80 -6.57 -4.09
C ALA A 94 15.35 -7.00 -3.82
N TYR A 95 14.61 -7.37 -4.86
CA TYR A 95 13.14 -7.43 -4.82
C TYR A 95 12.57 -8.83 -4.75
N GLY A 96 13.38 -9.86 -4.88
CA GLY A 96 12.94 -11.24 -4.67
C GLY A 96 12.68 -11.53 -3.21
N TYR A 97 12.15 -12.70 -2.96
CA TYR A 97 11.86 -13.18 -1.62
C TYR A 97 12.23 -14.67 -1.47
N LYS A 98 12.27 -15.12 -0.22
CA LYS A 98 12.45 -16.52 0.14
C LYS A 98 11.33 -16.89 1.10
N VAL A 99 10.68 -18.03 0.87
CA VAL A 99 9.75 -18.65 1.83
C VAL A 99 10.57 -19.26 2.95
N VAL A 100 10.29 -18.89 4.19
CA VAL A 100 11.00 -19.38 5.39
C VAL A 100 10.11 -20.25 6.27
N ASP A 101 8.78 -20.11 6.14
CA ASP A 101 7.77 -20.96 6.77
C ASP A 101 6.48 -20.92 5.96
N LYS A 102 5.64 -21.97 6.03
CA LYS A 102 4.34 -22.03 5.35
C LYS A 102 3.42 -23.05 6.01
N GLY A 103 2.13 -22.88 5.81
CA GLY A 103 1.07 -23.82 6.17
C GLY A 103 0.05 -23.95 5.06
N ASP A 104 -1.14 -24.39 5.39
CA ASP A 104 -2.20 -24.66 4.40
C ASP A 104 -2.73 -23.36 3.75
N ASP A 105 -2.79 -22.26 4.50
CA ASP A 105 -3.37 -20.99 4.03
C ASP A 105 -2.54 -19.76 4.45
N TYR A 106 -1.24 -19.95 4.69
CA TYR A 106 -0.31 -18.87 4.98
C TYR A 106 1.10 -19.18 4.48
N SER A 107 1.89 -18.14 4.30
CA SER A 107 3.32 -18.22 4.05
C SER A 107 4.05 -17.11 4.78
N VAL A 108 5.22 -17.42 5.30
CA VAL A 108 6.15 -16.44 5.87
C VAL A 108 7.32 -16.30 4.92
N VAL A 109 7.61 -15.06 4.52
CA VAL A 109 8.69 -14.77 3.59
C VAL A 109 9.65 -13.73 4.16
N THR A 110 10.85 -13.69 3.61
CA THR A 110 11.81 -12.60 3.81
C THR A 110 12.21 -12.03 2.45
N LEU A 111 12.39 -10.72 2.36
CA LEU A 111 12.86 -10.08 1.13
C LEU A 111 14.38 -10.25 0.95
N SER A 112 14.84 -10.41 -0.29
CA SER A 112 16.27 -10.57 -0.60
C SER A 112 17.13 -9.43 -0.06
N ALA A 113 16.64 -8.17 -0.14
CA ALA A 113 17.36 -7.02 0.41
C ALA A 113 17.20 -6.85 1.92
N TYR A 114 16.28 -7.56 2.58
CA TYR A 114 16.00 -7.42 4.00
C TYR A 114 15.64 -8.77 4.65
N PRO A 115 16.60 -9.70 4.77
CA PRO A 115 16.36 -11.06 5.22
C PRO A 115 16.01 -11.19 6.72
N ASP A 116 16.31 -10.16 7.52
CA ASP A 116 16.09 -10.17 8.97
C ASP A 116 14.65 -9.85 9.37
N ARG A 117 13.79 -9.42 8.42
CA ARG A 117 12.40 -9.08 8.68
C ARG A 117 11.46 -10.08 7.98
N GLN A 118 10.71 -10.81 8.78
CA GLN A 118 9.68 -11.72 8.30
C GLN A 118 8.40 -10.95 7.94
N LEU A 119 7.80 -11.34 6.82
CA LEU A 119 6.53 -10.88 6.32
C LEU A 119 5.59 -12.09 6.28
N THR A 120 4.42 -11.99 6.91
CA THR A 120 3.43 -13.07 6.93
C THR A 120 2.30 -12.76 5.97
N ILE A 121 2.10 -13.64 4.99
CA ILE A 121 0.96 -13.58 4.06
C ILE A 121 -0.08 -14.54 4.58
N LYS A 122 -1.27 -14.06 4.89
CA LYS A 122 -2.39 -14.88 5.34
C LYS A 122 -3.73 -14.26 4.96
N LYS A 123 -4.80 -15.05 5.01
CA LYS A 123 -6.16 -14.57 4.77
C LYS A 123 -6.69 -13.78 5.96
N HIS A 124 -7.33 -12.65 5.68
CA HIS A 124 -8.01 -11.80 6.65
C HIS A 124 -9.19 -11.14 5.95
N ASP A 125 -10.40 -11.25 6.52
CA ASP A 125 -11.64 -10.71 5.96
C ASP A 125 -11.86 -11.05 4.47
N GLY A 126 -11.58 -12.31 4.12
CA GLY A 126 -11.82 -12.85 2.77
C GLY A 126 -10.75 -12.55 1.73
N ARG A 127 -9.72 -11.75 2.03
CA ARG A 127 -8.60 -11.46 1.14
C ARG A 127 -7.25 -11.77 1.78
N TYR A 128 -6.23 -11.99 0.96
CA TYR A 128 -4.87 -12.13 1.47
C TYR A 128 -4.26 -10.78 1.78
N ILE A 129 -3.56 -10.70 2.90
CA ILE A 129 -2.86 -9.51 3.38
C ILE A 129 -1.41 -9.86 3.75
N CYS A 130 -0.56 -8.85 3.79
CA CYS A 130 0.81 -8.97 4.27
C CYS A 130 0.97 -8.30 5.62
N LEU A 131 1.38 -9.07 6.62
CA LEU A 131 1.64 -8.58 7.98
C LEU A 131 3.14 -8.47 8.23
N VAL A 132 3.50 -7.44 8.98
CA VAL A 132 4.86 -7.18 9.44
C VAL A 132 4.84 -6.51 10.81
N LYS A 133 5.89 -6.67 11.61
CA LYS A 133 6.05 -5.86 12.81
C LYS A 133 6.57 -4.48 12.45
N ILE A 134 5.81 -3.42 12.77
CA ILE A 134 6.18 -2.01 12.67
C ILE A 134 6.26 -1.47 14.10
N ASN A 135 7.41 -0.95 14.52
CA ASN A 135 7.68 -0.55 15.90
C ASN A 135 7.31 -1.64 16.94
N GLY A 136 7.56 -2.91 16.60
CA GLY A 136 7.23 -4.06 17.47
C GLY A 136 5.78 -4.52 17.44
N GLN A 137 4.87 -3.77 16.80
CA GLN A 137 3.44 -4.13 16.67
C GLN A 137 3.17 -4.79 15.33
N GLU A 138 2.41 -5.90 15.33
CA GLU A 138 1.94 -6.53 14.08
C GLU A 138 0.99 -5.58 13.35
N SER A 139 1.29 -5.29 12.09
CA SER A 139 0.61 -4.29 11.28
C SER A 139 0.47 -4.78 9.84
N LEU A 140 -0.56 -4.29 9.17
CA LEU A 140 -0.78 -4.51 7.74
C LEU A 140 0.23 -3.67 6.95
N LEU A 141 1.11 -4.32 6.21
CA LEU A 141 2.07 -3.62 5.35
C LEU A 141 1.37 -3.09 4.09
N ARG A 142 1.61 -1.81 3.77
CA ARG A 142 1.11 -1.16 2.55
C ARG A 142 2.23 -0.80 1.60
N GLU A 143 3.30 -0.23 2.15
CA GLU A 143 4.41 0.29 1.35
C GLU A 143 5.75 0.09 2.05
N LEU A 144 6.78 -0.21 1.27
CA LEU A 144 8.18 -0.05 1.63
C LEU A 144 8.73 1.12 0.82
N TYR A 145 8.98 2.24 1.48
CA TYR A 145 9.61 3.39 0.84
C TYR A 145 11.12 3.33 0.98
N VAL A 146 11.84 3.35 -0.14
CA VAL A 146 13.31 3.28 -0.18
C VAL A 146 13.87 4.65 -0.54
N LYS A 147 14.49 5.30 0.43
CA LYS A 147 15.23 6.54 0.21
C LYS A 147 16.62 6.21 -0.29
N VAL A 148 16.89 6.59 -1.51
CA VAL A 148 18.17 6.42 -2.18
C VAL A 148 18.99 7.71 -2.07
N SER A 149 20.28 7.59 -1.89
CA SER A 149 21.18 8.74 -1.83
C SER A 149 21.21 9.51 -3.16
N PRO A 150 21.07 10.84 -3.15
CA PRO A 150 21.17 11.63 -4.37
C PRO A 150 22.56 11.57 -5.02
N ARG A 151 23.59 11.20 -4.25
CA ARG A 151 24.99 11.09 -4.75
C ARG A 151 25.31 9.73 -5.34
N ASN A 152 24.57 8.70 -4.99
CA ASN A 152 24.79 7.34 -5.45
C ASN A 152 23.46 6.55 -5.44
N SER A 153 22.91 6.32 -6.63
CA SER A 153 21.64 5.60 -6.81
C SER A 153 21.64 4.14 -6.32
N MET A 154 22.79 3.58 -6.03
CA MET A 154 22.96 2.25 -5.43
C MET A 154 23.04 2.28 -3.90
N SER A 155 23.17 3.46 -3.28
CA SER A 155 23.27 3.63 -1.84
C SER A 155 21.90 3.98 -1.25
N VAL A 156 21.44 3.16 -0.30
CA VAL A 156 20.18 3.37 0.42
C VAL A 156 20.48 4.13 1.70
N GLU A 157 19.84 5.28 1.92
CA GLU A 157 19.94 6.07 3.15
C GLU A 157 19.07 5.49 4.27
N TYR A 158 17.82 5.10 3.92
CA TYR A 158 16.91 4.41 4.82
C TYR A 158 15.81 3.69 4.04
N VAL A 159 15.19 2.75 4.72
CA VAL A 159 13.93 2.13 4.31
C VAL A 159 12.87 2.52 5.34
N GLU A 160 11.68 2.90 4.88
CA GLU A 160 10.55 3.21 5.74
C GLU A 160 9.42 2.22 5.45
N LEU A 161 9.04 1.43 6.47
CA LEU A 161 7.86 0.60 6.41
C LEU A 161 6.66 1.50 6.72
N ARG A 162 5.63 1.44 5.89
CA ARG A 162 4.37 2.14 6.07
C ARG A 162 3.22 1.16 6.04
N GLY A 163 2.34 1.27 7.01
CA GLY A 163 1.25 0.33 7.17
C GLY A 163 0.14 0.86 8.04
N GLU A 164 -0.73 -0.03 8.45
CA GLU A 164 -1.90 0.25 9.27
C GLU A 164 -2.02 -0.79 10.38
N THR A 165 -2.49 -0.37 11.55
CA THR A 165 -2.86 -1.31 12.61
C THR A 165 -4.05 -2.17 12.16
N LEU A 166 -4.07 -3.45 12.56
CA LEU A 166 -5.19 -4.35 12.24
C LEU A 166 -6.48 -3.99 12.98
N LYS A 167 -6.35 -3.30 14.13
CA LYS A 167 -7.49 -3.05 15.03
C LYS A 167 -8.41 -1.96 14.53
N ASP A 168 -7.86 -0.86 14.04
CA ASP A 168 -8.60 0.36 13.73
C ASP A 168 -8.12 1.08 12.46
N GLY A 169 -7.18 0.48 11.71
CA GLY A 169 -6.64 1.06 10.47
C GLY A 169 -5.78 2.30 10.69
N THR A 170 -5.33 2.55 11.93
CA THR A 170 -4.45 3.70 12.21
C THR A 170 -3.14 3.56 11.46
N ALA A 171 -2.73 4.60 10.73
CA ALA A 171 -1.47 4.62 9.99
C ALA A 171 -0.27 4.53 10.93
N VAL A 172 0.67 3.64 10.61
CA VAL A 172 1.93 3.43 11.35
C VAL A 172 3.12 3.42 10.41
N SER A 173 4.27 3.89 10.89
CA SER A 173 5.51 3.81 10.10
C SER A 173 6.73 3.59 10.98
N GLU A 174 7.74 2.91 10.42
CA GLU A 174 9.03 2.65 11.04
C GLU A 174 10.14 2.92 10.04
N ARG A 175 11.09 3.77 10.42
CA ARG A 175 12.25 4.07 9.57
C ARG A 175 13.47 3.32 10.06
N ILE A 176 14.08 2.56 9.15
CA ILE A 176 15.28 1.76 9.38
C ILE A 176 16.43 2.41 8.60
N ARG A 177 17.46 2.83 9.30
CA ARG A 177 18.71 3.33 8.69
C ARG A 177 19.69 2.17 8.53
N ARG A 178 20.40 2.18 7.43
CA ARG A 178 21.52 1.26 7.17
C ARG A 178 22.86 1.97 7.37
#